data_3218426600c8bb1800ced73b75bb991c
#
_entry.id   3218426600c8bb1800ced73b75bb991c
#
_cell.length_a   1.000
_cell.length_b   1.000
_cell.length_c   1.000
_cell.angle_alpha   90.00
_cell.angle_beta   90.00
_cell.angle_gamma   90.00
#
_symmetry.space_group_name_H-M   'P 1'
#
loop_
_entity.id
_entity.type
_entity.pdbx_description
1 polymer ?
#
loop_
_entity_poly.entity_id
_entity_poly.type
_entity_poly.pdbx_seq_one_letter_code
_entity_poly.pdbx_strand_id
1 'polypeptide(L)'
;MKKAENLKYLMGLGHFCSDINQSALGAMLPFFIASYHYDYATAASLVTATNLASSLIQPLIGRLSDKKELPYVIPLGLLLAGGGMSLTGFVTNYYLILVCVMISGIGAALFHPSAARIVNYASNAKNRAKSISIFSFGGNVGFAGGPILVAVFVGNFGLKGTLIFIIPQIFLTLLYLKKGKFIKALEGNHKKQVSQKTSALKDDLGAFLRLCLCIFSRSIVAFGFAAFFSIYLIKIFGISKEAANVNLSMFFAAGAISTLFGGALADRYGLVRLIKISLSIAAPLVVLMLFIDSYALFLAASMCVSACISLSFSPSIALAQLYLPNQIGLASGVTLGLSITIGGIFATVIGKIADIFSLTHSFYFITAVSLICAVSSYFLKPVSKI
;
A
#
# COMPACT_ATOMS: atom_id res chain seq x y z
N MET A 1 23.30 -5.15 -16.73
CA MET A 1 21.85 -4.94 -16.89
C MET A 1 21.01 -6.04 -16.21
N LYS A 2 21.08 -7.32 -16.56
CA LYS A 2 20.28 -8.40 -15.93
C LYS A 2 20.34 -8.46 -14.40
N LYS A 3 21.51 -8.21 -13.77
CA LYS A 3 21.65 -8.21 -12.30
C LYS A 3 20.88 -7.05 -11.63
N ALA A 4 20.78 -5.88 -12.25
CA ALA A 4 20.00 -4.75 -11.74
C ALA A 4 18.50 -5.02 -11.87
N GLU A 5 18.06 -5.57 -12.99
CA GLU A 5 16.64 -5.89 -13.21
C GLU A 5 16.08 -6.91 -12.22
N ASN A 6 16.92 -7.80 -11.66
CA ASN A 6 16.50 -8.76 -10.63
C ASN A 6 16.28 -8.11 -9.25
N LEU A 7 16.72 -6.87 -9.02
CA LEU A 7 16.46 -6.18 -7.76
C LEU A 7 14.97 -5.92 -7.53
N LYS A 8 14.16 -5.72 -8.57
CA LYS A 8 12.71 -5.56 -8.42
C LYS A 8 12.04 -6.74 -7.71
N TYR A 9 12.52 -7.97 -7.94
CA TYR A 9 12.00 -9.18 -7.27
C TYR A 9 12.44 -9.23 -5.80
N LEU A 10 13.69 -8.85 -5.51
CA LEU A 10 14.16 -8.77 -4.12
C LEU A 10 13.41 -7.68 -3.35
N MET A 11 13.17 -6.51 -3.98
CA MET A 11 12.38 -5.45 -3.35
C MET A 11 10.91 -5.87 -3.21
N GLY A 12 10.33 -6.57 -4.19
CA GLY A 12 8.98 -7.13 -4.12
C GLY A 12 8.83 -8.15 -3.01
N LEU A 13 9.82 -9.03 -2.82
CA LEU A 13 9.84 -9.97 -1.71
C LEU A 13 10.01 -9.25 -0.36
N GLY A 14 10.82 -8.19 -0.31
CA GLY A 14 10.91 -7.31 0.86
C GLY A 14 9.57 -6.62 1.18
N HIS A 15 8.83 -6.18 0.15
CA HIS A 15 7.52 -5.57 0.30
C HIS A 15 6.49 -6.57 0.85
N PHE A 16 6.48 -7.80 0.31
CA PHE A 16 5.70 -8.90 0.86
C PHE A 16 5.97 -9.10 2.36
N CYS A 17 7.24 -9.20 2.75
CA CYS A 17 7.62 -9.41 4.13
C CYS A 17 7.32 -8.19 5.03
N SER A 18 7.43 -6.96 4.52
CA SER A 18 7.03 -5.77 5.27
C SER A 18 5.53 -5.76 5.55
N ASP A 19 4.72 -6.01 4.52
CA ASP A 19 3.27 -5.84 4.59
C ASP A 19 2.54 -6.99 5.29
N ILE A 20 3.15 -8.17 5.36
CA ILE A 20 2.71 -9.24 6.26
C ILE A 20 2.54 -8.71 7.69
N ASN A 21 3.46 -7.90 8.20
CA ASN A 21 3.40 -7.39 9.57
C ASN A 21 2.24 -6.40 9.76
N GLN A 22 1.97 -5.56 8.76
CA GLN A 22 0.88 -4.60 8.83
C GLN A 22 -0.49 -5.28 8.85
N SER A 23 -0.70 -6.25 7.97
CA SER A 23 -1.98 -6.99 7.89
C SER A 23 -2.17 -7.96 9.05
N ALA A 24 -1.08 -8.55 9.57
CA ALA A 24 -1.11 -9.45 10.71
C ALA A 24 -1.63 -8.74 11.97
N LEU A 25 -1.33 -7.47 12.18
CA LEU A 25 -1.79 -6.75 13.36
C LEU A 25 -3.32 -6.74 13.47
N GLY A 26 -4.04 -6.49 12.36
CA GLY A 26 -5.49 -6.57 12.33
C GLY A 26 -6.01 -7.96 12.71
N ALA A 27 -5.37 -9.02 12.23
CA ALA A 27 -5.71 -10.40 12.55
C ALA A 27 -5.35 -10.78 13.99
N MET A 28 -4.41 -10.09 14.64
CA MET A 28 -4.03 -10.28 16.03
C MET A 28 -5.02 -9.69 17.03
N LEU A 29 -5.85 -8.72 16.64
CA LEU A 29 -6.75 -8.02 17.57
C LEU A 29 -7.66 -8.96 18.37
N PRO A 30 -8.31 -9.98 17.78
CA PRO A 30 -9.13 -10.91 18.53
C PRO A 30 -8.34 -11.67 19.60
N PHE A 31 -7.06 -11.97 19.34
CA PHE A 31 -6.19 -12.65 20.30
C PHE A 31 -5.82 -11.74 21.48
N PHE A 32 -5.51 -10.47 21.22
CA PHE A 32 -5.24 -9.48 22.27
C PHE A 32 -6.49 -9.21 23.12
N ILE A 33 -7.66 -9.06 22.50
CA ILE A 33 -8.94 -8.91 23.19
C ILE A 33 -9.20 -10.10 24.12
N ALA A 34 -9.04 -11.31 23.61
CA ALA A 34 -9.27 -12.53 24.38
C ALA A 34 -8.25 -12.74 25.52
N SER A 35 -6.97 -12.42 25.29
CA SER A 35 -5.88 -12.66 26.25
C SER A 35 -5.73 -11.58 27.31
N TYR A 36 -6.04 -10.31 26.93
CA TYR A 36 -5.77 -9.15 27.78
C TYR A 36 -7.03 -8.37 28.17
N HIS A 37 -8.21 -8.84 27.75
CA HIS A 37 -9.52 -8.21 28.02
C HIS A 37 -9.60 -6.76 27.52
N TYR A 38 -8.92 -6.43 26.41
CA TYR A 38 -9.03 -5.10 25.81
C TYR A 38 -10.43 -4.88 25.24
N ASP A 39 -10.94 -3.66 25.38
CA ASP A 39 -12.08 -3.22 24.59
C ASP A 39 -11.69 -3.04 23.10
N TYR A 40 -12.70 -2.92 22.24
CA TYR A 40 -12.46 -2.79 20.78
C TYR A 40 -11.68 -1.51 20.43
N ALA A 41 -11.94 -0.41 21.14
CA ALA A 41 -11.27 0.87 20.92
C ALA A 41 -9.77 0.77 21.27
N THR A 42 -9.44 0.18 22.42
CA THR A 42 -8.07 -0.06 22.85
C THR A 42 -7.34 -0.99 21.87
N ALA A 43 -7.97 -2.06 21.43
CA ALA A 43 -7.37 -2.95 20.44
C ALA A 43 -7.15 -2.23 19.09
N ALA A 44 -8.15 -1.52 18.59
CA ALA A 44 -8.06 -0.78 17.32
C ALA A 44 -7.02 0.35 17.36
N SER A 45 -6.76 0.95 18.52
CA SER A 45 -5.75 1.99 18.67
C SER A 45 -4.32 1.51 18.33
N LEU A 46 -4.04 0.22 18.50
CA LEU A 46 -2.77 -0.39 18.08
C LEU A 46 -2.55 -0.29 16.57
N VAL A 47 -3.61 -0.56 15.79
CA VAL A 47 -3.57 -0.43 14.33
C VAL A 47 -3.40 1.04 13.91
N THR A 48 -4.14 1.93 14.57
CA THR A 48 -4.05 3.39 14.34
C THR A 48 -2.63 3.88 14.60
N ALA A 49 -2.03 3.50 15.74
CA ALA A 49 -0.67 3.89 16.10
C ALA A 49 0.37 3.40 15.10
N THR A 50 0.25 2.16 14.64
CA THR A 50 1.14 1.58 13.61
C THR A 50 1.05 2.35 12.31
N ASN A 51 -0.17 2.63 11.84
CA ASN A 51 -0.40 3.36 10.60
C ASN A 51 0.11 4.80 10.68
N LEU A 52 -0.12 5.51 11.80
CA LEU A 52 0.40 6.86 12.01
C LEU A 52 1.93 6.86 12.04
N ALA A 53 2.55 5.94 12.80
CA ALA A 53 4.01 5.81 12.86
C ALA A 53 4.60 5.52 11.47
N SER A 54 3.95 4.64 10.70
CA SER A 54 4.39 4.33 9.34
C SER A 54 4.25 5.53 8.40
N SER A 55 3.06 6.09 8.29
CA SER A 55 2.70 7.03 7.24
C SER A 55 3.30 8.43 7.42
N LEU A 56 3.42 8.92 8.65
CA LEU A 56 4.02 10.23 8.91
C LEU A 56 5.53 10.23 8.68
N ILE A 57 6.19 9.11 8.95
CA ILE A 57 7.65 8.98 8.81
C ILE A 57 8.06 8.71 7.36
N GLN A 58 7.24 8.05 6.54
CA GLN A 58 7.59 7.69 5.16
C GLN A 58 8.04 8.89 4.30
N PRO A 59 7.34 10.03 4.23
CA PRO A 59 7.79 11.18 3.45
C PRO A 59 9.13 11.76 3.95
N LEU A 60 9.35 11.75 5.27
CA LEU A 60 10.60 12.23 5.88
C LEU A 60 11.79 11.34 5.48
N ILE A 61 11.61 10.02 5.60
CA ILE A 61 12.64 9.06 5.17
C ILE A 61 12.86 9.13 3.66
N GLY A 62 11.80 9.27 2.87
CA GLY A 62 11.92 9.47 1.44
C GLY A 62 12.81 10.66 1.10
N ARG A 63 12.52 11.82 1.69
CA ARG A 63 13.32 13.05 1.50
C ARG A 63 14.75 12.92 2.00
N LEU A 64 14.96 12.26 3.15
CA LEU A 64 16.30 12.03 3.69
C LEU A 64 17.12 11.12 2.77
N SER A 65 16.50 10.07 2.26
CA SER A 65 17.11 9.11 1.33
C SER A 65 17.48 9.75 -0.02
N ASP A 66 16.76 10.79 -0.46
CA ASP A 66 17.11 11.54 -1.67
C ASP A 66 18.41 12.35 -1.47
N LYS A 67 18.63 12.87 -0.25
CA LYS A 67 19.80 13.70 0.08
C LYS A 67 21.02 12.89 0.47
N LYS A 68 20.84 11.80 1.24
CA LYS A 68 21.93 11.00 1.82
C LYS A 68 21.87 9.56 1.32
N GLU A 69 23.02 8.91 1.20
CA GLU A 69 23.10 7.45 1.04
C GLU A 69 22.83 6.80 2.39
N LEU A 70 21.83 5.96 2.45
CA LEU A 70 21.41 5.29 3.67
C LEU A 70 21.39 3.76 3.44
N PRO A 71 22.56 3.11 3.32
CA PRO A 71 22.68 1.72 2.86
C PRO A 71 22.02 0.71 3.80
N TYR A 72 21.83 1.07 5.07
CA TYR A 72 21.26 0.18 6.08
C TYR A 72 19.78 0.45 6.37
N VAL A 73 19.16 1.44 5.72
CA VAL A 73 17.75 1.80 5.97
C VAL A 73 16.80 0.66 5.63
N ILE A 74 17.02 -0.04 4.53
CA ILE A 74 16.17 -1.17 4.12
C ILE A 74 16.36 -2.38 5.05
N PRO A 75 17.60 -2.87 5.33
CA PRO A 75 17.82 -3.91 6.32
C PRO A 75 17.24 -3.57 7.70
N LEU A 76 17.48 -2.37 8.18
CA LEU A 76 16.96 -1.90 9.47
C LEU A 76 15.43 -1.85 9.44
N GLY A 77 14.83 -1.35 8.36
CA GLY A 77 13.38 -1.30 8.19
C GLY A 77 12.75 -2.69 8.28
N LEU A 78 13.31 -3.67 7.59
CA LEU A 78 12.83 -5.05 7.65
C LEU A 78 12.93 -5.64 9.07
N LEU A 79 14.07 -5.48 9.73
CA LEU A 79 14.28 -5.99 11.09
C LEU A 79 13.35 -5.33 12.11
N LEU A 80 13.15 -4.01 12.02
CA LEU A 80 12.20 -3.31 12.89
C LEU A 80 10.77 -3.73 12.63
N ALA A 81 10.37 -3.90 11.35
CA ALA A 81 9.02 -4.33 11.00
C ALA A 81 8.70 -5.71 11.60
N GLY A 82 9.52 -6.71 11.35
CA GLY A 82 9.31 -8.05 11.88
C GLY A 82 9.63 -8.20 13.36
N GLY A 83 10.68 -7.53 13.84
CA GLY A 83 11.08 -7.55 15.25
C GLY A 83 10.01 -6.93 16.15
N GLY A 84 9.52 -5.74 15.77
CA GLY A 84 8.42 -5.10 16.49
C GLY A 84 7.18 -5.99 16.56
N MET A 85 6.76 -6.54 15.41
CA MET A 85 5.60 -7.44 15.37
C MET A 85 5.83 -8.73 16.19
N SER A 86 7.00 -9.33 16.09
CA SER A 86 7.34 -10.54 16.86
C SER A 86 7.30 -10.33 18.37
N LEU A 87 7.79 -9.18 18.84
CA LEU A 87 7.84 -8.87 20.27
C LEU A 87 6.45 -8.70 20.89
N THR A 88 5.41 -8.40 20.10
CA THR A 88 4.03 -8.22 20.63
C THR A 88 3.51 -9.44 21.36
N GLY A 89 3.95 -10.64 21.03
CA GLY A 89 3.53 -11.89 21.69
C GLY A 89 4.30 -12.24 22.96
N PHE A 90 5.31 -11.44 23.34
CA PHE A 90 6.15 -11.66 24.51
C PHE A 90 5.98 -10.59 25.59
N VAL A 91 5.15 -9.59 25.34
CA VAL A 91 4.82 -8.51 26.28
C VAL A 91 3.32 -8.51 26.56
N THR A 92 2.93 -8.22 27.80
CA THR A 92 1.54 -8.24 28.24
C THR A 92 0.98 -6.83 28.50
N ASN A 93 1.87 -5.86 28.77
CA ASN A 93 1.48 -4.48 29.03
C ASN A 93 1.08 -3.78 27.72
N TYR A 94 -0.09 -3.13 27.72
CA TYR A 94 -0.62 -2.41 26.55
C TYR A 94 0.39 -1.41 25.96
N TYR A 95 1.02 -0.60 26.79
CA TYR A 95 1.97 0.42 26.33
C TYR A 95 3.23 -0.19 25.70
N LEU A 96 3.67 -1.36 26.18
CA LEU A 96 4.78 -2.08 25.56
C LEU A 96 4.35 -2.69 24.22
N ILE A 97 3.14 -3.23 24.12
CA ILE A 97 2.58 -3.69 22.83
C ILE A 97 2.48 -2.52 21.87
N LEU A 98 1.97 -1.36 22.34
CA LEU A 98 1.87 -0.13 21.53
C LEU A 98 3.24 0.30 20.99
N VAL A 99 4.28 0.29 21.80
CA VAL A 99 5.66 0.59 21.37
C VAL A 99 6.14 -0.43 20.32
N CYS A 100 5.90 -1.73 20.57
CA CYS A 100 6.28 -2.79 19.63
C CYS A 100 5.62 -2.59 18.24
N VAL A 101 4.33 -2.32 18.19
CA VAL A 101 3.64 -2.11 16.90
C VAL A 101 4.04 -0.79 16.24
N MET A 102 4.35 0.25 17.01
CA MET A 102 4.91 1.48 16.45
C MET A 102 6.30 1.25 15.86
N ILE A 103 7.17 0.49 16.52
CA ILE A 103 8.48 0.06 15.98
C ILE A 103 8.28 -0.68 14.66
N SER A 104 7.30 -1.59 14.58
CA SER A 104 6.96 -2.29 13.34
C SER A 104 6.52 -1.30 12.25
N GLY A 105 5.68 -0.32 12.56
CA GLY A 105 5.25 0.74 11.65
C GLY A 105 6.41 1.60 11.16
N ILE A 106 7.35 1.99 12.05
CA ILE A 106 8.58 2.70 11.68
C ILE A 106 9.42 1.85 10.73
N GLY A 107 9.52 0.55 10.98
CA GLY A 107 10.21 -0.39 10.08
C GLY A 107 9.66 -0.34 8.66
N ALA A 108 8.35 -0.39 8.51
CA ALA A 108 7.67 -0.23 7.22
C ALA A 108 7.95 1.15 6.58
N ALA A 109 7.95 2.21 7.40
CA ALA A 109 8.26 3.58 6.95
C ALA A 109 9.69 3.73 6.39
N LEU A 110 10.65 3.04 6.97
CA LEU A 110 12.02 2.99 6.47
C LEU A 110 12.12 2.20 5.15
N PHE A 111 11.39 1.10 5.06
CA PHE A 111 11.47 0.17 3.92
C PHE A 111 10.83 0.74 2.65
N HIS A 112 9.56 1.15 2.70
CA HIS A 112 8.75 1.39 1.51
C HIS A 112 9.32 2.45 0.55
N PRO A 113 9.63 3.70 0.97
CA PRO A 113 10.15 4.70 0.05
C PRO A 113 11.55 4.36 -0.46
N SER A 114 12.38 3.74 0.41
CA SER A 114 13.74 3.37 0.06
C SER A 114 13.76 2.23 -0.96
N ALA A 115 12.93 1.21 -0.78
CA ALA A 115 12.82 0.09 -1.71
C ALA A 115 12.20 0.52 -3.06
N ALA A 116 11.14 1.33 -3.04
CA ALA A 116 10.53 1.87 -4.26
C ALA A 116 11.53 2.72 -5.08
N ARG A 117 12.41 3.48 -4.40
CA ARG A 117 13.49 4.23 -5.02
C ARG A 117 14.51 3.31 -5.71
N ILE A 118 14.93 2.23 -5.05
CA ILE A 118 15.85 1.25 -5.66
C ILE A 118 15.23 0.57 -6.88
N VAL A 119 13.93 0.23 -6.83
CA VAL A 119 13.21 -0.31 -7.98
C VAL A 119 13.24 0.69 -9.14
N ASN A 120 13.06 1.98 -8.87
CA ASN A 120 13.19 3.03 -9.88
C ASN A 120 14.58 3.07 -10.49
N TYR A 121 15.63 3.08 -9.65
CA TYR A 121 17.03 3.13 -10.12
C TYR A 121 17.46 1.88 -10.91
N ALA A 122 16.89 0.73 -10.56
CA ALA A 122 17.13 -0.53 -11.26
C ALA A 122 16.32 -0.68 -12.57
N SER A 123 15.42 0.26 -12.85
CA SER A 123 14.52 0.25 -14.00
C SER A 123 15.00 1.22 -15.08
N ASN A 124 14.55 0.97 -16.31
CA ASN A 124 14.69 1.91 -17.41
C ASN A 124 13.33 2.49 -17.80
N ALA A 125 13.32 3.48 -18.70
CA ALA A 125 12.10 4.15 -19.14
C ALA A 125 11.04 3.19 -19.72
N LYS A 126 11.47 2.06 -20.32
CA LYS A 126 10.57 1.10 -21.00
C LYS A 126 9.89 0.12 -20.01
N ASN A 127 10.48 -0.12 -18.82
CA ASN A 127 9.99 -1.14 -17.89
C ASN A 127 9.73 -0.62 -16.47
N ARG A 128 9.74 0.70 -16.26
CA ARG A 128 9.59 1.32 -14.93
C ARG A 128 8.28 0.94 -14.27
N ALA A 129 7.15 1.14 -14.95
CA ALA A 129 5.84 0.85 -14.38
C ALA A 129 5.66 -0.65 -14.10
N LYS A 130 6.15 -1.53 -14.99
CA LYS A 130 6.17 -2.97 -14.77
C LYS A 130 6.99 -3.35 -13.54
N SER A 131 8.15 -2.72 -13.34
CA SER A 131 9.00 -2.99 -12.17
C SER A 131 8.33 -2.56 -10.86
N ILE A 132 7.67 -1.40 -10.84
CA ILE A 132 6.87 -0.92 -9.71
C ILE A 132 5.67 -1.86 -9.46
N SER A 133 5.04 -2.40 -10.51
CA SER A 133 3.95 -3.39 -10.35
C SER A 133 4.41 -4.66 -9.66
N ILE A 134 5.57 -5.20 -10.02
CA ILE A 134 6.13 -6.39 -9.37
C ILE A 134 6.41 -6.10 -7.88
N PHE A 135 6.96 -4.92 -7.60
CA PHE A 135 7.18 -4.45 -6.24
C PHE A 135 5.86 -4.34 -5.45
N SER A 136 4.85 -3.68 -6.01
CA SER A 136 3.54 -3.47 -5.38
C SER A 136 2.75 -4.78 -5.21
N PHE A 137 2.88 -5.70 -6.15
CA PHE A 137 2.27 -7.03 -6.04
C PHE A 137 2.80 -7.79 -4.82
N GLY A 138 4.11 -7.67 -4.56
CA GLY A 138 4.70 -8.23 -3.34
C GLY A 138 3.96 -7.75 -2.08
N GLY A 139 3.72 -6.44 -1.95
CA GLY A 139 2.97 -5.89 -0.83
C GLY A 139 1.52 -6.42 -0.75
N ASN A 140 0.79 -6.41 -1.88
CA ASN A 140 -0.58 -6.91 -1.90
C ASN A 140 -0.68 -8.39 -1.48
N VAL A 141 0.28 -9.23 -1.91
CA VAL A 141 0.34 -10.64 -1.45
C VAL A 141 0.73 -10.71 0.03
N GLY A 142 1.56 -9.78 0.51
CA GLY A 142 1.88 -9.64 1.93
C GLY A 142 0.64 -9.35 2.78
N PHE A 143 -0.22 -8.44 2.34
CA PHE A 143 -1.50 -8.18 3.01
C PHE A 143 -2.40 -9.41 3.08
N ALA A 144 -2.43 -10.24 2.06
CA ALA A 144 -3.16 -11.51 2.08
C ALA A 144 -2.49 -12.58 2.99
N GLY A 145 -1.16 -12.55 3.09
CA GLY A 145 -0.37 -13.53 3.84
C GLY A 145 -0.40 -13.36 5.34
N GLY A 146 -0.47 -12.12 5.85
CA GLY A 146 -0.39 -11.85 7.28
C GLY A 146 -1.45 -12.56 8.12
N PRO A 147 -2.75 -12.47 7.81
CA PRO A 147 -3.80 -13.18 8.54
C PRO A 147 -3.64 -14.69 8.49
N ILE A 148 -3.12 -15.27 7.40
CA ILE A 148 -2.85 -16.70 7.29
C ILE A 148 -1.76 -17.10 8.28
N LEU A 149 -0.68 -16.34 8.38
CA LEU A 149 0.39 -16.60 9.35
C LEU A 149 -0.11 -16.49 10.80
N VAL A 150 -0.96 -15.50 11.09
CA VAL A 150 -1.60 -15.40 12.42
C VAL A 150 -2.46 -16.64 12.69
N ALA A 151 -3.33 -17.03 11.76
CA ALA A 151 -4.20 -18.19 11.94
C ALA A 151 -3.39 -19.48 12.21
N VAL A 152 -2.31 -19.69 11.45
CA VAL A 152 -1.49 -20.90 11.57
C VAL A 152 -0.59 -20.85 12.82
N PHE A 153 0.16 -19.78 13.02
CA PHE A 153 1.17 -19.77 14.08
C PHE A 153 0.62 -19.28 15.41
N VAL A 154 -0.16 -18.21 15.43
CA VAL A 154 -0.75 -17.73 16.68
C VAL A 154 -1.93 -18.61 17.11
N GLY A 155 -2.71 -19.13 16.16
CA GLY A 155 -3.77 -20.08 16.44
C GLY A 155 -3.27 -21.37 17.12
N ASN A 156 -2.11 -21.90 16.70
CA ASN A 156 -1.56 -23.14 17.26
C ASN A 156 -0.60 -22.94 18.45
N PHE A 157 0.15 -21.84 18.48
CA PHE A 157 1.20 -21.59 19.49
C PHE A 157 0.86 -20.45 20.45
N GLY A 158 -0.37 -19.92 20.40
CA GLY A 158 -0.78 -18.73 21.14
C GLY A 158 0.03 -17.48 20.71
N LEU A 159 0.02 -16.44 21.55
CA LEU A 159 0.67 -15.17 21.22
C LEU A 159 2.16 -15.33 20.90
N LYS A 160 2.87 -16.29 21.47
CA LYS A 160 4.28 -16.57 21.15
C LYS A 160 4.51 -16.95 19.69
N GLY A 161 3.48 -17.41 18.97
CA GLY A 161 3.51 -17.66 17.54
C GLY A 161 3.87 -16.43 16.68
N THR A 162 3.80 -15.21 17.25
CA THR A 162 4.25 -14.00 16.58
C THR A 162 5.74 -14.00 16.21
N LEU A 163 6.53 -14.90 16.82
CA LEU A 163 7.96 -15.07 16.48
C LEU A 163 8.18 -15.36 14.98
N ILE A 164 7.19 -15.93 14.30
CA ILE A 164 7.27 -16.19 12.85
C ILE A 164 7.57 -14.93 12.04
N PHE A 165 7.14 -13.76 12.50
CA PHE A 165 7.25 -12.51 11.74
C PHE A 165 8.69 -12.01 11.61
N ILE A 166 9.62 -12.35 12.50
CA ILE A 166 11.02 -11.93 12.37
C ILE A 166 11.82 -12.85 11.41
N ILE A 167 11.41 -14.11 11.22
CA ILE A 167 12.19 -15.09 10.46
C ILE A 167 12.41 -14.65 9.00
N PRO A 168 11.37 -14.34 8.20
CA PRO A 168 11.56 -13.90 6.82
C PRO A 168 12.32 -12.57 6.72
N GLN A 169 12.21 -11.71 7.74
CA GLN A 169 12.92 -10.44 7.80
C GLN A 169 14.43 -10.63 7.98
N ILE A 170 14.85 -11.55 8.87
CA ILE A 170 16.27 -11.90 9.04
C ILE A 170 16.82 -12.46 7.73
N PHE A 171 16.12 -13.41 7.12
CA PHE A 171 16.54 -14.02 5.86
C PHE A 171 16.74 -12.97 4.77
N LEU A 172 15.79 -12.07 4.59
CA LEU A 172 15.88 -11.00 3.59
C LEU A 172 16.95 -9.97 3.93
N THR A 173 17.11 -9.62 5.20
CA THR A 173 18.18 -8.73 5.65
C THR A 173 19.56 -9.30 5.26
N LEU A 174 19.78 -10.60 5.50
CA LEU A 174 21.03 -11.26 5.10
C LEU A 174 21.22 -11.25 3.58
N LEU A 175 20.16 -11.48 2.79
CA LEU A 175 20.23 -11.37 1.33
C LEU A 175 20.55 -9.95 0.87
N TYR A 176 20.00 -8.95 1.55
CA TYR A 176 20.26 -7.54 1.29
C TYR A 176 21.71 -7.16 1.56
N LEU A 177 22.23 -7.57 2.71
CA LEU A 177 23.63 -7.32 3.10
C LEU A 177 24.60 -7.96 2.10
N LYS A 178 24.33 -9.18 1.61
CA LYS A 178 25.13 -9.81 0.55
C LYS A 178 25.14 -9.02 -0.75
N LYS A 179 24.04 -8.28 -1.06
CA LYS A 179 23.94 -7.44 -2.25
C LYS A 179 24.26 -5.97 -2.01
N GLY A 180 24.60 -5.59 -0.78
CA GLY A 180 24.77 -4.20 -0.34
C GLY A 180 25.77 -3.42 -1.20
N LYS A 181 26.94 -4.01 -1.52
CA LYS A 181 27.94 -3.38 -2.41
C LYS A 181 27.37 -3.04 -3.80
N PHE A 182 26.56 -3.94 -4.37
CA PHE A 182 25.94 -3.73 -5.67
C PHE A 182 24.84 -2.66 -5.62
N ILE A 183 24.03 -2.66 -4.57
CA ILE A 183 22.98 -1.66 -4.36
C ILE A 183 23.60 -0.27 -4.18
N LYS A 184 24.65 -0.15 -3.35
CA LYS A 184 25.38 1.10 -3.15
C LYS A 184 25.99 1.62 -4.45
N ALA A 185 26.60 0.75 -5.27
CA ALA A 185 27.12 1.14 -6.57
C ALA A 185 26.03 1.65 -7.52
N LEU A 186 24.84 1.02 -7.51
CA LEU A 186 23.69 1.45 -8.29
C LEU A 186 23.19 2.84 -7.87
N GLU A 187 23.07 3.09 -6.56
CA GLU A 187 22.69 4.40 -6.00
C GLU A 187 23.70 5.49 -6.36
N GLY A 188 25.00 5.21 -6.19
CA GLY A 188 26.07 6.14 -6.51
C GLY A 188 26.12 6.49 -8.01
N ASN A 189 25.95 5.50 -8.89
CA ASN A 189 25.91 5.73 -10.33
C ASN A 189 24.69 6.55 -10.75
N HIS A 190 23.54 6.29 -10.14
CA HIS A 190 22.32 7.06 -10.44
C HIS A 190 22.45 8.51 -9.96
N LYS A 191 22.99 8.75 -8.76
CA LYS A 191 23.28 10.10 -8.25
C LYS A 191 24.23 10.88 -9.18
N LYS A 192 25.29 10.27 -9.70
CA LYS A 192 26.19 10.89 -10.67
C LYS A 192 25.48 11.25 -11.96
N GLN A 193 24.65 10.35 -12.50
CA GLN A 193 23.86 10.61 -13.71
C GLN A 193 22.84 11.70 -13.51
N VAL A 194 22.15 11.73 -12.36
CA VAL A 194 21.21 12.80 -12.01
C VAL A 194 21.94 14.11 -11.83
N SER A 195 23.09 14.14 -11.13
CA SER A 195 23.90 15.35 -10.96
C SER A 195 24.40 15.92 -12.30
N GLN A 196 24.70 15.08 -13.29
CA GLN A 196 25.05 15.52 -14.63
C GLN A 196 23.85 15.95 -15.47
N LYS A 197 22.65 15.39 -15.19
CA LYS A 197 21.37 15.71 -15.86
C LYS A 197 20.55 16.78 -15.12
N THR A 198 20.91 17.16 -13.89
CA THR A 198 20.17 18.12 -13.04
C THR A 198 20.03 19.51 -13.65
N SER A 199 20.81 19.82 -14.68
CA SER A 199 20.58 21.02 -15.48
C SER A 199 19.39 20.90 -16.47
N ALA A 200 18.86 19.68 -16.72
CA ALA A 200 17.87 19.41 -17.74
C ALA A 200 16.48 18.98 -17.21
N LEU A 201 16.41 18.32 -16.03
CA LEU A 201 15.15 17.83 -15.48
C LEU A 201 14.72 18.66 -14.26
N LYS A 202 13.59 19.35 -14.38
CA LYS A 202 12.98 20.13 -13.29
C LYS A 202 11.86 19.33 -12.64
N ASP A 203 11.76 19.44 -11.30
CA ASP A 203 10.60 18.94 -10.56
C ASP A 203 9.35 19.74 -10.95
N ASP A 204 8.27 19.07 -11.34
CA ASP A 204 6.94 19.68 -11.56
C ASP A 204 6.05 19.43 -10.36
N LEU A 205 6.22 20.25 -9.32
CA LEU A 205 5.42 20.17 -8.10
C LEU A 205 3.92 20.36 -8.39
N GLY A 206 3.56 21.22 -9.35
CA GLY A 206 2.17 21.45 -9.72
C GLY A 206 1.51 20.22 -10.35
N ALA A 207 2.25 19.47 -11.19
CA ALA A 207 1.77 18.20 -11.73
C ALA A 207 1.71 17.12 -10.63
N PHE A 208 2.69 17.09 -9.72
CA PHE A 208 2.71 16.18 -8.59
C PHE A 208 1.53 16.39 -7.64
N LEU A 209 1.19 17.63 -7.28
CA LEU A 209 0.03 17.94 -6.42
C LEU A 209 -1.31 17.53 -7.06
N ARG A 210 -1.46 17.70 -8.39
CA ARG A 210 -2.64 17.19 -9.12
C ARG A 210 -2.72 15.67 -9.07
N LEU A 211 -1.59 14.99 -9.18
CA LEU A 211 -1.53 13.54 -9.02
C LEU A 211 -1.84 13.11 -7.58
N CYS A 212 -1.38 13.87 -6.57
CA CYS A 212 -1.73 13.61 -5.17
C CYS A 212 -3.23 13.67 -4.94
N LEU A 213 -3.95 14.64 -5.50
CA LEU A 213 -5.42 14.69 -5.41
C LEU A 213 -6.06 13.42 -5.96
N CYS A 214 -5.58 12.96 -7.13
CA CYS A 214 -6.06 11.72 -7.75
C CYS A 214 -5.77 10.49 -6.86
N ILE A 215 -4.55 10.37 -6.34
CA ILE A 215 -4.13 9.23 -5.49
C ILE A 215 -4.91 9.23 -4.17
N PHE A 216 -5.09 10.37 -3.53
CA PHE A 216 -5.80 10.49 -2.26
C PHE A 216 -7.28 10.14 -2.43
N SER A 217 -7.94 10.67 -3.45
CA SER A 217 -9.33 10.31 -3.77
C SER A 217 -9.46 8.82 -4.04
N ARG A 218 -8.55 8.23 -4.83
CA ARG A 218 -8.51 6.78 -5.07
C ARG A 218 -8.33 5.98 -3.78
N SER A 219 -7.47 6.47 -2.87
CA SER A 219 -7.21 5.81 -1.59
C SER A 219 -8.44 5.83 -0.69
N ILE A 220 -9.18 6.96 -0.63
CA ILE A 220 -10.43 7.07 0.11
C ILE A 220 -11.44 6.04 -0.40
N VAL A 221 -11.60 5.89 -1.70
CA VAL A 221 -12.50 4.88 -2.30
C VAL A 221 -12.06 3.48 -1.92
N ALA A 222 -10.76 3.14 -2.07
CA ALA A 222 -10.24 1.81 -1.75
C ALA A 222 -10.43 1.45 -0.27
N PHE A 223 -10.12 2.37 0.65
CA PHE A 223 -10.31 2.15 2.09
C PHE A 223 -11.77 2.15 2.51
N GLY A 224 -12.63 2.93 1.84
CA GLY A 224 -14.08 2.88 2.01
C GLY A 224 -14.64 1.50 1.68
N PHE A 225 -14.27 0.92 0.53
CA PHE A 225 -14.63 -0.46 0.20
C PHE A 225 -14.02 -1.45 1.19
N ALA A 226 -12.75 -1.35 1.51
CA ALA A 226 -12.10 -2.26 2.46
C ALA A 226 -12.81 -2.34 3.82
N ALA A 227 -13.29 -1.19 4.33
CA ALA A 227 -13.93 -1.12 5.63
C ALA A 227 -15.42 -1.52 5.60
N PHE A 228 -16.15 -1.15 4.55
CA PHE A 228 -17.61 -1.23 4.56
C PHE A 228 -18.19 -2.26 3.61
N PHE A 229 -17.41 -2.89 2.75
CA PHE A 229 -17.89 -3.85 1.75
C PHE A 229 -18.57 -5.07 2.39
N SER A 230 -17.91 -5.73 3.35
CA SER A 230 -18.51 -6.87 4.05
C SER A 230 -19.79 -6.49 4.81
N ILE A 231 -19.77 -5.31 5.47
CA ILE A 231 -20.93 -4.81 6.21
C ILE A 231 -22.11 -4.54 5.26
N TYR A 232 -21.83 -3.96 4.09
CA TYR A 232 -22.84 -3.70 3.07
C TYR A 232 -23.46 -5.00 2.57
N LEU A 233 -22.63 -6.00 2.23
CA LEU A 233 -23.09 -7.29 1.78
C LEU A 233 -23.99 -8.00 2.81
N ILE A 234 -23.63 -7.96 4.08
CA ILE A 234 -24.43 -8.53 5.16
C ILE A 234 -25.77 -7.79 5.33
N LYS A 235 -25.72 -6.45 5.35
CA LYS A 235 -26.89 -5.61 5.64
C LYS A 235 -27.89 -5.55 4.50
N ILE A 236 -27.41 -5.49 3.24
CA ILE A 236 -28.24 -5.26 2.07
C ILE A 236 -28.65 -6.58 1.41
N PHE A 237 -27.72 -7.54 1.31
CA PHE A 237 -27.98 -8.83 0.66
C PHE A 237 -28.26 -9.96 1.63
N GLY A 238 -28.17 -9.74 2.95
CA GLY A 238 -28.52 -10.74 3.96
C GLY A 238 -27.59 -11.96 3.99
N ILE A 239 -26.37 -11.88 3.45
CA ILE A 239 -25.44 -13.01 3.43
C ILE A 239 -24.74 -13.19 4.77
N SER A 240 -24.18 -14.38 5.01
CA SER A 240 -23.42 -14.67 6.25
C SER A 240 -22.12 -13.86 6.34
N LYS A 241 -21.60 -13.70 7.55
CA LYS A 241 -20.32 -13.01 7.79
C LYS A 241 -19.16 -13.70 7.07
N GLU A 242 -19.19 -15.03 7.03
CA GLU A 242 -18.16 -15.85 6.38
C GLU A 242 -18.16 -15.60 4.88
N ALA A 243 -19.36 -15.64 4.24
CA ALA A 243 -19.49 -15.35 2.83
C ALA A 243 -19.07 -13.91 2.48
N ALA A 244 -19.43 -12.93 3.30
CA ALA A 244 -19.02 -11.54 3.11
C ALA A 244 -17.50 -11.36 3.17
N ASN A 245 -16.80 -12.06 4.08
CA ASN A 245 -15.35 -12.03 4.19
C ASN A 245 -14.66 -12.73 3.01
N VAL A 246 -15.20 -13.85 2.53
CA VAL A 246 -14.72 -14.50 1.30
C VAL A 246 -14.84 -13.52 0.12
N ASN A 247 -15.98 -12.83 -0.02
CA ASN A 247 -16.16 -11.85 -1.09
C ASN A 247 -15.21 -10.66 -0.98
N LEU A 248 -14.93 -10.18 0.23
CA LEU A 248 -13.91 -9.15 0.45
C LEU A 248 -12.51 -9.66 0.02
N SER A 249 -12.18 -10.91 0.33
CA SER A 249 -10.92 -11.52 -0.12
C SER A 249 -10.85 -11.61 -1.65
N MET A 250 -11.96 -11.95 -2.32
CA MET A 250 -12.06 -11.95 -3.79
C MET A 250 -11.89 -10.54 -4.36
N PHE A 251 -12.48 -9.52 -3.72
CA PHE A 251 -12.30 -8.12 -4.07
C PHE A 251 -10.81 -7.73 -4.05
N PHE A 252 -10.09 -8.06 -2.97
CA PHE A 252 -8.66 -7.78 -2.87
C PHE A 252 -7.83 -8.61 -3.86
N ALA A 253 -8.18 -9.86 -4.11
CA ALA A 253 -7.49 -10.71 -5.08
C ALA A 253 -7.60 -10.15 -6.51
N ALA A 254 -8.80 -9.67 -6.92
CA ALA A 254 -9.00 -9.00 -8.21
C ALA A 254 -8.09 -7.76 -8.33
N GLY A 255 -7.99 -6.96 -7.27
CA GLY A 255 -7.09 -5.81 -7.20
C GLY A 255 -5.61 -6.20 -7.30
N ALA A 256 -5.19 -7.23 -6.55
CA ALA A 256 -3.80 -7.71 -6.56
C ALA A 256 -3.36 -8.17 -7.96
N ILE A 257 -4.20 -9.00 -8.61
CA ILE A 257 -3.96 -9.47 -9.98
C ILE A 257 -3.87 -8.29 -10.95
N SER A 258 -4.83 -7.36 -10.85
CA SER A 258 -4.87 -6.17 -11.70
C SER A 258 -3.63 -5.27 -11.54
N THR A 259 -3.10 -5.15 -10.34
CA THR A 259 -1.88 -4.39 -10.07
C THR A 259 -0.67 -4.89 -10.88
N LEU A 260 -0.54 -6.20 -11.09
CA LEU A 260 0.53 -6.78 -11.94
C LEU A 260 0.41 -6.32 -13.40
N PHE A 261 -0.80 -6.36 -13.94
CA PHE A 261 -1.04 -5.95 -15.32
C PHE A 261 -0.94 -4.45 -15.52
N GLY A 262 -1.28 -3.66 -14.47
CA GLY A 262 -1.29 -2.20 -14.51
C GLY A 262 0.01 -1.58 -15.00
N GLY A 263 1.15 -2.08 -14.51
CA GLY A 263 2.44 -1.57 -14.94
C GLY A 263 2.82 -1.95 -16.36
N ALA A 264 2.56 -3.21 -16.77
CA ALA A 264 2.86 -3.65 -18.13
C ALA A 264 1.99 -2.90 -19.17
N LEU A 265 0.73 -2.69 -18.87
CA LEU A 265 -0.18 -1.90 -19.69
C LEU A 265 0.22 -0.42 -19.72
N ALA A 266 0.68 0.15 -18.61
CA ALA A 266 1.15 1.53 -18.56
C ALA A 266 2.44 1.74 -19.36
N ASP A 267 3.36 0.78 -19.34
CA ASP A 267 4.57 0.83 -20.17
C ASP A 267 4.23 0.78 -21.68
N ARG A 268 3.14 0.09 -22.05
CA ARG A 268 2.67 -0.02 -23.44
C ARG A 268 1.83 1.16 -23.89
N TYR A 269 0.85 1.57 -23.09
CA TYR A 269 -0.17 2.56 -23.47
C TYR A 269 0.08 3.96 -22.90
N GLY A 270 1.02 4.10 -21.96
CA GLY A 270 1.36 5.33 -21.25
C GLY A 270 0.68 5.45 -19.89
N LEU A 271 1.43 5.99 -18.93
CA LEU A 271 1.02 6.09 -17.51
C LEU A 271 -0.29 6.87 -17.34
N VAL A 272 -0.33 8.10 -17.84
CA VAL A 272 -1.48 9.01 -17.69
C VAL A 272 -2.72 8.44 -18.38
N ARG A 273 -2.56 7.87 -19.58
CA ARG A 273 -3.69 7.30 -20.33
C ARG A 273 -4.31 6.13 -19.58
N LEU A 274 -3.47 5.23 -19.02
CA LEU A 274 -3.99 4.09 -18.27
C LEU A 274 -4.69 4.52 -16.98
N ILE A 275 -4.12 5.49 -16.23
CA ILE A 275 -4.76 6.05 -15.04
C ILE A 275 -6.14 6.63 -15.39
N LYS A 276 -6.23 7.43 -16.45
CA LYS A 276 -7.51 8.01 -16.91
C LYS A 276 -8.54 6.92 -17.25
N ILE A 277 -8.17 5.97 -18.09
CA ILE A 277 -9.08 4.91 -18.53
C ILE A 277 -9.58 4.10 -17.34
N SER A 278 -8.66 3.63 -16.47
CA SER A 278 -9.05 2.79 -15.34
C SER A 278 -9.98 3.50 -14.34
N LEU A 279 -9.70 4.77 -14.02
CA LEU A 279 -10.54 5.53 -13.09
C LEU A 279 -11.86 5.99 -13.73
N SER A 280 -11.87 6.28 -15.05
CA SER A 280 -13.10 6.59 -15.80
C SER A 280 -14.03 5.39 -15.94
N ILE A 281 -13.51 4.16 -15.87
CA ILE A 281 -14.32 2.94 -15.83
C ILE A 281 -14.79 2.66 -14.39
N ALA A 282 -13.91 2.86 -13.39
CA ALA A 282 -14.24 2.61 -12.00
C ALA A 282 -15.41 3.47 -11.51
N ALA A 283 -15.40 4.77 -11.81
CA ALA A 283 -16.41 5.70 -11.28
C ALA A 283 -17.85 5.36 -11.70
N PRO A 284 -18.20 5.15 -12.98
CA PRO A 284 -19.56 4.74 -13.37
C PRO A 284 -19.93 3.35 -12.83
N LEU A 285 -18.96 2.43 -12.65
CA LEU A 285 -19.26 1.15 -12.01
C LEU A 285 -19.64 1.33 -10.53
N VAL A 286 -18.98 2.22 -9.79
CA VAL A 286 -19.35 2.55 -8.40
C VAL A 286 -20.74 3.19 -8.36
N VAL A 287 -21.08 4.08 -9.31
CA VAL A 287 -22.44 4.63 -9.45
C VAL A 287 -23.44 3.52 -9.73
N LEU A 288 -23.15 2.63 -10.68
CA LEU A 288 -24.03 1.52 -11.06
C LEU A 288 -24.31 0.60 -9.88
N MET A 289 -23.32 0.35 -9.02
CA MET A 289 -23.49 -0.51 -7.83
C MET A 289 -24.61 -0.04 -6.88
N LEU A 290 -24.93 1.27 -6.87
CA LEU A 290 -26.04 1.80 -6.05
C LEU A 290 -27.43 1.35 -6.52
N PHE A 291 -27.55 0.86 -7.75
CA PHE A 291 -28.81 0.48 -8.41
C PHE A 291 -28.89 -1.03 -8.67
N ILE A 292 -27.90 -1.81 -8.21
CA ILE A 292 -27.87 -3.26 -8.41
C ILE A 292 -28.49 -3.97 -7.21
N ASP A 293 -29.64 -4.59 -7.43
CA ASP A 293 -30.32 -5.43 -6.43
C ASP A 293 -29.86 -6.90 -6.48
N SER A 294 -29.24 -7.33 -7.57
CA SER A 294 -28.72 -8.68 -7.73
C SER A 294 -27.36 -8.82 -7.02
N TYR A 295 -27.27 -9.70 -6.04
CA TYR A 295 -26.02 -10.01 -5.33
C TYR A 295 -24.88 -10.41 -6.28
N ALA A 296 -25.15 -11.30 -7.25
CA ALA A 296 -24.12 -11.77 -8.18
C ALA A 296 -23.59 -10.63 -9.07
N LEU A 297 -24.47 -9.76 -9.57
CA LEU A 297 -24.07 -8.60 -10.38
C LEU A 297 -23.33 -7.56 -9.53
N PHE A 298 -23.75 -7.32 -8.29
CA PHE A 298 -23.05 -6.43 -7.35
C PHE A 298 -21.62 -6.92 -7.08
N LEU A 299 -21.47 -8.22 -6.84
CA LEU A 299 -20.16 -8.84 -6.62
C LEU A 299 -19.25 -8.73 -7.86
N ALA A 300 -19.79 -9.04 -9.05
CA ALA A 300 -19.03 -8.87 -10.30
C ALA A 300 -18.61 -7.42 -10.54
N ALA A 301 -19.52 -6.46 -10.34
CA ALA A 301 -19.23 -5.04 -10.46
C ALA A 301 -18.16 -4.61 -9.45
N SER A 302 -18.22 -5.09 -8.21
CA SER A 302 -17.23 -4.76 -7.17
C SER A 302 -15.84 -5.27 -7.50
N MET A 303 -15.72 -6.47 -8.08
CA MET A 303 -14.44 -7.01 -8.56
C MET A 303 -13.87 -6.17 -9.70
N CYS A 304 -14.71 -5.74 -10.64
CA CYS A 304 -14.30 -4.81 -11.70
C CYS A 304 -13.84 -3.47 -11.14
N VAL A 305 -14.55 -2.92 -10.13
CA VAL A 305 -14.13 -1.69 -9.43
C VAL A 305 -12.77 -1.87 -8.79
N SER A 306 -12.57 -2.96 -8.03
CA SER A 306 -11.30 -3.28 -7.39
C SER A 306 -10.16 -3.38 -8.42
N ALA A 307 -10.40 -4.10 -9.51
CA ALA A 307 -9.44 -4.24 -10.59
C ALA A 307 -9.07 -2.89 -11.21
N CYS A 308 -10.05 -2.04 -11.52
CA CYS A 308 -9.82 -0.71 -12.11
C CYS A 308 -9.05 0.22 -11.16
N ILE A 309 -9.43 0.30 -9.87
CA ILE A 309 -8.75 1.12 -8.88
C ILE A 309 -7.28 0.67 -8.74
N SER A 310 -7.06 -0.63 -8.66
CA SER A 310 -5.74 -1.21 -8.46
C SER A 310 -4.85 -1.14 -9.71
N LEU A 311 -5.44 -1.16 -10.90
CA LEU A 311 -4.75 -1.00 -12.18
C LEU A 311 -4.01 0.34 -12.26
N SER A 312 -4.56 1.41 -11.66
CA SER A 312 -3.96 2.74 -11.62
C SER A 312 -2.86 2.89 -10.56
N PHE A 313 -2.69 1.94 -9.63
CA PHE A 313 -1.81 2.07 -8.46
C PHE A 313 -0.34 2.24 -8.85
N SER A 314 0.23 1.23 -9.53
CA SER A 314 1.64 1.25 -9.93
C SER A 314 1.98 2.35 -10.94
N PRO A 315 1.12 2.64 -11.95
CA PRO A 315 1.31 3.79 -12.83
C PRO A 315 1.36 5.12 -12.09
N SER A 316 0.55 5.30 -11.04
CA SER A 316 0.54 6.54 -10.25
C SER A 316 1.85 6.75 -9.49
N ILE A 317 2.43 5.69 -8.91
CA ILE A 317 3.73 5.76 -8.24
C ILE A 317 4.83 6.10 -9.25
N ALA A 318 4.84 5.43 -10.40
CA ALA A 318 5.83 5.68 -11.45
C ALA A 318 5.72 7.11 -11.98
N LEU A 319 4.51 7.63 -12.15
CA LEU A 319 4.25 9.00 -12.61
C LEU A 319 4.70 10.03 -11.57
N ALA A 320 4.44 9.79 -10.28
CA ALA A 320 4.90 10.64 -9.19
C ALA A 320 6.44 10.81 -9.20
N GLN A 321 7.15 9.69 -9.40
CA GLN A 321 8.62 9.69 -9.49
C GLN A 321 9.14 10.40 -10.76
N LEU A 322 8.33 10.46 -11.83
CA LEU A 322 8.65 11.23 -13.05
C LEU A 322 8.40 12.72 -12.87
N TYR A 323 7.38 13.12 -12.11
CA TYR A 323 7.11 14.51 -11.81
C TYR A 323 8.13 15.11 -10.84
N LEU A 324 8.69 14.29 -9.94
CA LEU A 324 9.73 14.70 -8.98
C LEU A 324 11.01 13.89 -9.18
N PRO A 325 11.70 14.03 -10.32
CA PRO A 325 12.89 13.24 -10.63
C PRO A 325 14.06 13.48 -9.66
N ASN A 326 14.12 14.63 -9.02
CA ASN A 326 15.14 14.98 -8.02
C ASN A 326 14.73 14.57 -6.59
N GLN A 327 13.47 14.14 -6.37
CA GLN A 327 12.90 13.81 -5.06
C GLN A 327 12.09 12.50 -5.12
N ILE A 328 12.68 11.44 -5.72
CA ILE A 328 12.00 10.15 -5.97
C ILE A 328 11.54 9.49 -4.67
N GLY A 329 12.35 9.59 -3.60
CA GLY A 329 12.00 9.05 -2.30
C GLY A 329 10.83 9.79 -1.65
N LEU A 330 10.80 11.12 -1.75
CA LEU A 330 9.66 11.93 -1.31
C LEU A 330 8.39 11.55 -2.08
N ALA A 331 8.49 11.50 -3.42
CA ALA A 331 7.37 11.09 -4.28
C ALA A 331 6.80 9.72 -3.86
N SER A 332 7.68 8.75 -3.61
CA SER A 332 7.30 7.41 -3.15
C SER A 332 6.70 7.42 -1.74
N GLY A 333 7.28 8.19 -0.82
CA GLY A 333 6.79 8.31 0.56
C GLY A 333 5.38 8.92 0.64
N VAL A 334 5.09 9.93 -0.19
CA VAL A 334 3.75 10.53 -0.28
C VAL A 334 2.75 9.56 -0.92
N THR A 335 3.13 8.92 -2.03
CA THR A 335 2.22 8.06 -2.80
C THR A 335 1.94 6.72 -2.14
N LEU A 336 2.88 6.17 -1.38
CA LEU A 336 2.72 4.91 -0.65
C LEU A 336 2.26 5.14 0.80
N GLY A 337 2.85 6.13 1.49
CA GLY A 337 2.59 6.35 2.92
C GLY A 337 1.40 7.27 3.18
N LEU A 338 1.50 8.53 2.75
CA LEU A 338 0.48 9.54 3.07
C LEU A 338 -0.91 9.17 2.50
N SER A 339 -0.95 8.47 1.37
CA SER A 339 -2.20 8.00 0.79
C SER A 339 -2.94 7.00 1.70
N ILE A 340 -2.20 6.12 2.40
CA ILE A 340 -2.78 5.18 3.37
C ILE A 340 -3.37 5.93 4.55
N THR A 341 -2.68 6.95 5.07
CA THR A 341 -3.20 7.78 6.16
C THR A 341 -4.50 8.46 5.79
N ILE A 342 -4.55 9.10 4.63
CA ILE A 342 -5.75 9.81 4.15
C ILE A 342 -6.89 8.82 3.97
N GLY A 343 -6.64 7.67 3.33
CA GLY A 343 -7.65 6.62 3.20
C GLY A 343 -8.19 6.14 4.55
N GLY A 344 -7.29 5.91 5.52
CA GLY A 344 -7.66 5.47 6.87
C GLY A 344 -8.47 6.52 7.65
N ILE A 345 -8.09 7.81 7.59
CA ILE A 345 -8.86 8.90 8.22
C ILE A 345 -10.27 8.97 7.62
N PHE A 346 -10.38 8.91 6.30
CA PHE A 346 -11.67 8.98 5.63
C PHE A 346 -12.52 7.72 5.83
N ALA A 347 -11.94 6.54 6.10
CA ALA A 347 -12.73 5.38 6.54
C ALA A 347 -13.50 5.68 7.83
N THR A 348 -12.90 6.41 8.78
CA THR A 348 -13.61 6.86 10.00
C THR A 348 -14.72 7.88 9.68
N VAL A 349 -14.49 8.80 8.73
CA VAL A 349 -15.52 9.75 8.27
C VAL A 349 -16.67 9.01 7.62
N ILE A 350 -16.39 8.02 6.75
CA ILE A 350 -17.39 7.16 6.11
C ILE A 350 -18.20 6.39 7.16
N GLY A 351 -17.54 5.89 8.22
CA GLY A 351 -18.20 5.26 9.36
C GLY A 351 -19.17 6.18 10.08
N LYS A 352 -18.75 7.41 10.35
CA LYS A 352 -19.64 8.42 10.97
C LYS A 352 -20.86 8.74 10.08
N ILE A 353 -20.68 8.79 8.77
CA ILE A 353 -21.81 8.96 7.82
C ILE A 353 -22.75 7.76 7.92
N ALA A 354 -22.22 6.53 8.04
CA ALA A 354 -23.04 5.34 8.23
C ALA A 354 -23.84 5.36 9.52
N ASP A 355 -23.21 5.83 10.62
CA ASP A 355 -23.86 5.90 11.94
C ASP A 355 -24.94 6.98 12.02
N ILE A 356 -24.70 8.16 11.43
CA ILE A 356 -25.62 9.31 11.51
C ILE A 356 -26.78 9.18 10.54
N PHE A 357 -26.52 8.73 9.32
CA PHE A 357 -27.51 8.67 8.25
C PHE A 357 -27.93 7.24 7.91
N SER A 358 -27.08 6.53 7.21
CA SER A 358 -27.18 5.09 6.91
C SER A 358 -25.95 4.57 6.16
N LEU A 359 -25.82 3.27 6.09
CA LEU A 359 -24.78 2.61 5.28
C LEU A 359 -24.87 2.98 3.79
N THR A 360 -26.08 3.15 3.24
CA THR A 360 -26.29 3.59 1.86
C THR A 360 -25.71 4.98 1.61
N HIS A 361 -25.85 5.91 2.56
CA HIS A 361 -25.26 7.25 2.45
C HIS A 361 -23.72 7.21 2.45
N SER A 362 -23.11 6.25 3.15
CA SER A 362 -21.66 6.01 3.08
C SER A 362 -21.22 5.63 1.67
N PHE A 363 -22.02 4.80 0.97
CA PHE A 363 -21.75 4.45 -0.43
C PHE A 363 -21.99 5.62 -1.39
N TYR A 364 -22.95 6.50 -1.12
CA TYR A 364 -23.10 7.77 -1.87
C TYR A 364 -21.86 8.65 -1.73
N PHE A 365 -21.30 8.74 -0.52
CA PHE A 365 -20.05 9.47 -0.30
C PHE A 365 -18.88 8.83 -1.07
N ILE A 366 -18.70 7.50 -1.00
CA ILE A 366 -17.68 6.77 -1.76
C ILE A 366 -17.85 7.03 -3.26
N THR A 367 -19.10 7.04 -3.75
CA THR A 367 -19.42 7.32 -5.15
C THR A 367 -19.01 8.74 -5.54
N ALA A 368 -19.35 9.75 -4.74
CA ALA A 368 -18.96 11.13 -4.98
C ALA A 368 -17.43 11.28 -5.07
N VAL A 369 -16.71 10.64 -4.14
CA VAL A 369 -15.24 10.65 -4.16
C VAL A 369 -14.68 9.91 -5.38
N SER A 370 -15.33 8.83 -5.85
CA SER A 370 -14.90 8.11 -7.05
C SER A 370 -15.04 8.95 -8.31
N LEU A 371 -16.09 9.77 -8.40
CA LEU A 371 -16.27 10.75 -9.47
C LEU A 371 -15.20 11.84 -9.43
N ILE A 372 -14.89 12.39 -8.24
CA ILE A 372 -13.79 13.35 -8.05
C ILE A 372 -12.47 12.71 -8.49
N CYS A 373 -12.24 11.45 -8.16
CA CYS A 373 -11.04 10.70 -8.55
C CYS A 373 -10.92 10.59 -10.09
N ALA A 374 -12.01 10.23 -10.76
CA ALA A 374 -12.04 10.15 -12.22
C ALA A 374 -11.78 11.53 -12.86
N VAL A 375 -12.49 12.57 -12.43
CA VAL A 375 -12.32 13.94 -12.93
C VAL A 375 -10.91 14.44 -12.69
N SER A 376 -10.35 14.24 -11.48
CA SER A 376 -8.99 14.66 -11.14
C SER A 376 -7.92 14.03 -12.05
N SER A 377 -8.17 12.82 -12.56
CA SER A 377 -7.26 12.13 -13.47
C SER A 377 -7.07 12.86 -14.80
N TYR A 378 -8.06 13.63 -15.26
CA TYR A 378 -7.97 14.41 -16.50
C TYR A 378 -7.05 15.62 -16.41
N PHE A 379 -6.74 16.09 -15.21
CA PHE A 379 -5.78 17.18 -14.99
C PHE A 379 -4.33 16.70 -14.93
N LEU A 380 -4.08 15.38 -15.07
CA LEU A 380 -2.74 14.83 -15.12
C LEU A 380 -2.04 15.22 -16.43
N LYS A 381 -0.83 15.73 -16.32
CA LYS A 381 0.01 16.08 -17.46
C LYS A 381 0.68 14.83 -18.05
N PRO A 382 0.68 14.65 -19.37
CA PRO A 382 1.53 13.66 -19.99
C PRO A 382 3.01 13.98 -19.72
N VAL A 383 3.79 12.95 -19.43
CA VAL A 383 5.25 13.07 -19.42
C VAL A 383 5.75 12.51 -20.73
N SER A 384 6.50 13.33 -21.49
CA SER A 384 7.16 12.86 -22.71
C SER A 384 8.05 11.66 -22.37
N LYS A 385 7.99 10.59 -23.17
CA LYS A 385 8.91 9.47 -23.03
C LYS A 385 10.33 10.01 -23.19
N ILE A 386 11.08 10.04 -22.10
CA ILE A 386 12.51 10.38 -22.11
C ILE A 386 13.29 9.22 -22.73
#